data_dd50cb54aac9678f44f7edc10a362c24
#
_entry.id   dd50cb54aac9678f44f7edc10a362c24
#
_cell.length_a   1.000
_cell.length_b   1.000
_cell.length_c   1.000
_cell.angle_alpha   90.00
_cell.angle_beta   90.00
_cell.angle_gamma   90.00
#
_symmetry.space_group_name_H-M   'P 1'
#
loop_
_entity.id
_entity.type
_entity.pdbx_description
1 polymer ?
#
loop_
_entity_poly.entity_id
_entity_poly.type
_entity_poly.pdbx_seq_one_letter_code
_entity_poly.pdbx_strand_id
1 'polypeptide(L)'
;THDNNLYVRNWWEVHEIGDRWVPYSNGGEYRKWYGDYLDVVDWSEKAREFYGNHSGLCKETFWFKEGLTWGAITSGDNSYRIKPKQFMFSSASPTVFTSTFTCDMSVLAFLNTKVSKYISKIINPTLNQNVNDTLRLPYYGFSEKASNCASKCIEISKIDWDSFETSWDFQHHPLLRKVPTIAEAFDQWQTECDDRFRQLKANEEELNRIFIDIYGLED
;
A
#
# COMPACT_ATOMS: atom_id res chain seq x y z
N THR A 1 0.40 10.00 -17.18
CA THR A 1 0.57 11.02 -18.24
C THR A 1 1.40 10.43 -19.36
N HIS A 2 1.24 10.92 -20.59
CA HIS A 2 2.07 10.51 -21.74
C HIS A 2 3.58 10.75 -21.51
N ASP A 3 3.94 11.51 -20.49
CA ASP A 3 5.30 11.97 -20.21
C ASP A 3 5.88 11.39 -18.90
N ASN A 4 5.38 10.23 -18.44
CA ASN A 4 5.95 9.55 -17.26
C ASN A 4 7.48 9.39 -17.39
N ASN A 5 7.95 9.05 -18.57
CA ASN A 5 9.41 8.92 -18.83
C ASN A 5 10.22 10.21 -18.63
N LEU A 6 9.60 11.37 -18.57
CA LEU A 6 10.26 12.64 -18.30
C LEU A 6 10.24 13.02 -16.82
N TYR A 7 9.14 12.67 -16.13
CA TYR A 7 8.81 13.18 -14.79
C TYR A 7 8.79 12.13 -13.70
N VAL A 8 8.82 10.84 -14.05
CA VAL A 8 8.84 9.73 -13.08
C VAL A 8 10.14 8.94 -13.23
N ARG A 9 10.73 8.55 -12.12
CA ARG A 9 11.93 7.72 -12.03
C ARG A 9 11.75 6.69 -10.94
N ASN A 10 12.52 5.61 -11.01
CA ASN A 10 12.72 4.81 -9.82
C ASN A 10 13.60 5.59 -8.84
N TRP A 11 13.42 5.38 -7.56
CA TRP A 11 14.13 6.14 -6.53
C TRP A 11 15.66 6.00 -6.62
N TRP A 12 16.17 4.85 -7.10
CA TRP A 12 17.62 4.61 -7.30
C TRP A 12 18.21 5.25 -8.56
N GLU A 13 17.39 5.83 -9.42
CA GLU A 13 17.85 6.56 -10.62
C GLU A 13 18.12 8.03 -10.32
N VAL A 14 17.75 8.51 -9.14
CA VAL A 14 17.94 9.91 -8.74
C VAL A 14 19.02 10.02 -7.68
N HIS A 15 19.73 11.16 -7.69
CA HIS A 15 20.83 11.39 -6.76
C HIS A 15 20.34 11.61 -5.32
N GLU A 16 19.18 12.26 -5.17
CA GLU A 16 18.61 12.63 -3.87
C GLU A 16 17.09 12.69 -3.94
N ILE A 17 16.44 12.12 -2.92
CA ILE A 17 15.00 12.28 -2.68
C ILE A 17 14.84 13.48 -1.74
N GLY A 18 14.03 14.46 -2.16
CA GLY A 18 13.87 15.70 -1.41
C GLY A 18 12.97 16.69 -2.13
N ASP A 19 13.37 17.94 -2.22
CA ASP A 19 12.55 19.03 -2.74
C ASP A 19 12.12 18.84 -4.20
N ARG A 20 13.00 18.25 -5.02
CA ARG A 20 12.73 18.02 -6.43
C ARG A 20 12.09 16.66 -6.70
N TRP A 21 12.69 15.60 -6.17
CA TRP A 21 12.20 14.23 -6.41
C TRP A 21 11.49 13.74 -5.15
N VAL A 22 10.18 13.64 -5.23
CA VAL A 22 9.36 13.22 -4.09
C VAL A 22 8.79 11.82 -4.30
N PRO A 23 8.63 11.03 -3.21
CA PRO A 23 8.02 9.71 -3.27
C PRO A 23 6.66 9.72 -3.98
N TYR A 24 6.41 8.69 -4.80
CA TYR A 24 5.24 8.65 -5.66
C TYR A 24 4.59 7.28 -5.72
N SER A 25 3.32 7.21 -5.37
CA SER A 25 2.49 6.02 -5.60
C SER A 25 1.96 6.03 -7.03
N ASN A 26 2.35 5.05 -7.86
CA ASN A 26 2.08 5.06 -9.29
C ASN A 26 1.55 3.70 -9.82
N GLY A 27 0.52 3.18 -9.22
CA GLY A 27 -0.02 1.87 -9.55
C GLY A 27 0.68 0.76 -8.79
N GLY A 28 1.15 -0.24 -9.50
CA GLY A 28 1.93 -1.35 -8.97
C GLY A 28 1.18 -2.68 -8.96
N GLU A 29 1.88 -3.71 -8.50
CA GLU A 29 1.40 -5.08 -8.44
C GLU A 29 0.48 -5.31 -7.23
N TYR A 30 -0.08 -6.53 -7.15
CA TYR A 30 -0.86 -6.94 -6.01
C TYR A 30 0.00 -6.98 -4.74
N ARG A 31 -0.23 -6.03 -3.85
CA ARG A 31 0.44 -5.95 -2.55
C ARG A 31 -0.46 -5.30 -1.51
N LYS A 32 -0.80 -6.05 -0.48
CA LYS A 32 -1.54 -5.56 0.69
C LYS A 32 -0.61 -4.93 1.72
N TRP A 33 -1.17 -4.09 2.55
CA TRP A 33 -0.64 -3.54 3.79
C TRP A 33 0.49 -2.52 3.61
N TYR A 34 1.64 -2.90 3.04
CA TYR A 34 2.83 -2.07 2.91
C TYR A 34 3.68 -2.47 1.70
N GLY A 35 4.38 -1.50 1.09
CA GLY A 35 5.34 -1.72 0.02
C GLY A 35 4.90 -1.20 -1.35
N ASP A 36 5.66 -1.56 -2.38
CA ASP A 36 5.51 -1.08 -3.75
C ASP A 36 5.77 0.43 -3.88
N TYR A 37 6.82 0.88 -3.18
CA TYR A 37 7.27 2.27 -3.13
C TYR A 37 8.55 2.42 -3.95
N LEU A 38 8.43 2.34 -5.27
CA LEU A 38 9.56 2.31 -6.20
C LEU A 38 9.80 3.65 -6.86
N ASP A 39 8.75 4.45 -7.05
CA ASP A 39 8.76 5.62 -7.90
C ASP A 39 8.95 6.91 -7.10
N VAL A 40 9.61 7.86 -7.76
CA VAL A 40 9.67 9.27 -7.40
C VAL A 40 9.19 10.11 -8.56
N VAL A 41 8.60 11.26 -8.27
CA VAL A 41 8.10 12.20 -9.30
C VAL A 41 8.81 13.54 -9.17
N ASP A 42 9.12 14.18 -10.31
CA ASP A 42 9.66 15.53 -10.33
C ASP A 42 8.63 16.52 -9.77
N TRP A 43 8.93 17.14 -8.64
CA TRP A 43 8.06 18.06 -7.93
C TRP A 43 8.52 19.51 -8.04
N SER A 44 9.48 19.80 -8.96
CA SER A 44 9.90 21.17 -9.25
C SER A 44 8.71 22.04 -9.66
N GLU A 45 8.85 23.35 -9.48
CA GLU A 45 7.80 24.31 -9.86
C GLU A 45 7.40 24.16 -11.34
N LYS A 46 8.37 24.02 -12.22
CA LYS A 46 8.15 23.79 -13.66
C LYS A 46 7.36 22.51 -13.95
N ALA A 47 7.67 21.43 -13.22
CA ALA A 47 6.96 20.16 -13.38
C ALA A 47 5.51 20.27 -12.87
N ARG A 48 5.29 20.91 -11.72
CA ARG A 48 3.95 21.17 -11.17
C ARG A 48 3.11 22.06 -12.08
N GLU A 49 3.69 23.09 -12.68
CA GLU A 49 3.02 23.91 -13.70
C GLU A 49 2.59 23.07 -14.90
N PHE A 50 3.49 22.21 -15.40
CA PHE A 50 3.15 21.28 -16.48
C PHE A 50 1.98 20.35 -16.08
N TYR A 51 2.01 19.75 -14.89
CA TYR A 51 0.91 18.88 -14.41
C TYR A 51 -0.41 19.64 -14.29
N GLY A 52 -0.38 20.88 -13.77
CA GLY A 52 -1.56 21.73 -13.65
C GLY A 52 -2.22 22.01 -15.01
N ASN A 53 -1.42 22.30 -16.01
CA ASN A 53 -1.89 22.59 -17.39
C ASN A 53 -2.43 21.35 -18.11
N HIS A 54 -2.08 20.13 -17.66
CA HIS A 54 -2.49 18.86 -18.28
C HIS A 54 -3.43 18.02 -17.39
N SER A 55 -4.14 18.66 -16.45
CA SER A 55 -5.09 18.02 -15.53
C SER A 55 -4.48 16.84 -14.70
N GLY A 56 -3.17 16.85 -14.53
CA GLY A 56 -2.43 15.83 -13.78
C GLY A 56 -2.20 16.16 -12.31
N LEU A 57 -2.58 17.35 -11.86
CA LEU A 57 -2.33 17.83 -10.51
C LEU A 57 -3.61 17.78 -9.67
N CYS A 58 -3.57 17.03 -8.55
CA CYS A 58 -4.66 17.04 -7.59
C CYS A 58 -4.64 18.32 -6.72
N LYS A 59 -5.74 18.59 -5.99
CA LYS A 59 -5.83 19.74 -5.10
C LYS A 59 -4.74 19.69 -4.02
N GLU A 60 -4.16 20.84 -3.69
CA GLU A 60 -3.09 20.98 -2.68
C GLU A 60 -3.46 20.42 -1.30
N THR A 61 -4.74 20.41 -0.95
CA THR A 61 -5.24 19.82 0.30
C THR A 61 -4.90 18.34 0.46
N PHE A 62 -4.60 17.64 -0.64
CA PHE A 62 -4.23 16.21 -0.65
C PHE A 62 -2.73 15.97 -0.78
N TRP A 63 -1.93 17.04 -0.97
CA TRP A 63 -0.49 16.87 -1.11
C TRP A 63 0.14 16.41 0.18
N PHE A 64 1.02 15.42 0.08
CA PHE A 64 1.79 14.90 1.21
C PHE A 64 0.92 14.51 2.42
N LYS A 65 -0.26 13.98 2.18
CA LYS A 65 -1.17 13.48 3.22
C LYS A 65 -1.11 11.96 3.26
N GLU A 66 -1.17 11.41 4.45
CA GLU A 66 -1.33 9.98 4.64
C GLU A 66 -2.72 9.53 4.17
N GLY A 67 -2.80 8.33 3.60
CA GLY A 67 -4.05 7.76 3.11
C GLY A 67 -3.95 6.28 2.81
N LEU A 68 -5.01 5.73 2.25
CA LEU A 68 -5.08 4.35 1.79
C LEU A 68 -5.10 4.33 0.27
N THR A 69 -4.23 3.53 -0.33
CA THR A 69 -4.06 3.44 -1.78
C THR A 69 -4.13 2.00 -2.28
N TRP A 70 -4.37 1.85 -3.58
CA TRP A 70 -4.39 0.56 -4.30
C TRP A 70 -4.01 0.76 -5.77
N GLY A 71 -3.78 -0.31 -6.49
CA GLY A 71 -3.65 -0.26 -7.95
C GLY A 71 -5.03 -0.10 -8.61
N ALA A 72 -5.20 0.93 -9.46
CA ALA A 72 -6.47 1.21 -10.12
C ALA A 72 -6.97 0.07 -11.00
N ILE A 73 -6.06 -0.64 -11.63
CA ILE A 73 -6.35 -1.74 -12.56
C ILE A 73 -5.72 -3.01 -12.03
N THR A 74 -6.52 -4.05 -11.88
CA THR A 74 -6.05 -5.38 -11.48
C THR A 74 -6.82 -6.47 -12.20
N SER A 75 -6.12 -7.51 -12.63
CA SER A 75 -6.75 -8.73 -13.17
C SER A 75 -7.24 -9.69 -12.08
N GLY A 76 -6.90 -9.40 -10.83
CA GLY A 76 -7.24 -10.20 -9.66
C GLY A 76 -8.08 -9.40 -8.66
N ASP A 77 -7.74 -9.58 -7.40
CA ASP A 77 -8.39 -8.87 -6.30
C ASP A 77 -7.71 -7.53 -6.04
N ASN A 78 -8.48 -6.58 -5.51
CA ASN A 78 -7.89 -5.34 -5.01
C ASN A 78 -7.02 -5.61 -3.78
N SER A 79 -5.94 -4.86 -3.67
CA SER A 79 -5.02 -4.90 -2.55
C SER A 79 -4.78 -3.49 -2.03
N TYR A 80 -5.20 -3.25 -0.80
CA TYR A 80 -5.10 -1.94 -0.18
C TYR A 80 -3.89 -1.87 0.74
N ARG A 81 -3.19 -0.74 0.68
CA ARG A 81 -1.99 -0.47 1.49
C ARG A 81 -1.95 0.98 1.97
N ILE A 82 -1.10 1.23 2.92
CA ILE A 82 -0.84 2.60 3.37
C ILE A 82 -0.20 3.39 2.22
N LYS A 83 -0.61 4.64 2.05
CA LYS A 83 0.18 5.66 1.35
C LYS A 83 0.80 6.57 2.42
N PRO A 84 2.12 6.52 2.63
CA PRO A 84 2.77 7.34 3.63
C PRO A 84 2.60 8.85 3.37
N LYS A 85 2.75 9.63 4.43
CA LYS A 85 2.52 11.08 4.38
C LYS A 85 3.38 11.81 3.35
N GLN A 86 4.63 11.39 3.17
CA GLN A 86 5.57 12.04 2.25
C GLN A 86 5.32 11.74 0.77
N PHE A 87 4.34 10.88 0.46
CA PHE A 87 4.07 10.46 -0.92
C PHE A 87 3.06 11.35 -1.64
N MET A 88 3.36 11.64 -2.89
CA MET A 88 2.34 12.00 -3.87
C MET A 88 1.74 10.73 -4.50
N PHE A 89 0.70 10.87 -5.32
CA PHE A 89 0.00 9.73 -5.92
C PHE A 89 -0.56 10.06 -7.31
N SER A 90 -0.70 9.04 -8.14
CA SER A 90 -1.26 9.13 -9.49
C SER A 90 -2.70 8.64 -9.56
N SER A 91 -3.33 8.79 -10.71
CA SER A 91 -4.60 8.14 -11.04
C SER A 91 -4.49 6.61 -11.12
N ALA A 92 -3.29 6.07 -11.36
CA ALA A 92 -3.02 4.64 -11.31
C ALA A 92 -2.93 4.09 -9.87
N SER A 93 -2.75 4.96 -8.88
CA SER A 93 -2.83 4.66 -7.45
C SER A 93 -3.90 5.53 -6.78
N PRO A 94 -5.20 5.26 -7.02
CA PRO A 94 -6.26 5.99 -6.36
C PRO A 94 -6.06 5.96 -4.85
N THR A 95 -6.37 7.07 -4.18
CA THR A 95 -6.13 7.21 -2.76
C THR A 95 -7.38 7.76 -2.08
N VAL A 96 -7.77 7.15 -0.96
CA VAL A 96 -8.81 7.66 -0.07
C VAL A 96 -8.17 8.21 1.21
N PHE A 97 -8.79 9.26 1.72
CA PHE A 97 -8.32 9.96 2.90
C PHE A 97 -9.43 9.99 3.96
N THR A 98 -9.07 9.81 5.20
CA THR A 98 -9.95 10.11 6.33
C THR A 98 -10.03 11.63 6.54
N SER A 99 -10.99 12.09 7.31
CA SER A 99 -11.16 13.53 7.63
C SER A 99 -9.95 14.14 8.35
N THR A 100 -9.16 13.31 9.04
CA THR A 100 -7.95 13.72 9.76
C THR A 100 -6.67 13.59 8.92
N PHE A 101 -6.77 13.08 7.69
CA PHE A 101 -5.63 12.76 6.84
C PHE A 101 -4.60 11.82 7.52
N THR A 102 -5.09 10.92 8.36
CA THR A 102 -4.32 9.82 8.95
C THR A 102 -4.82 8.49 8.39
N CYS A 103 -4.00 7.46 8.45
CA CYS A 103 -4.43 6.12 8.05
C CYS A 103 -5.36 5.54 9.11
N ASP A 104 -6.60 5.23 8.74
CA ASP A 104 -7.50 4.49 9.60
C ASP A 104 -7.26 2.98 9.43
N MET A 105 -6.63 2.37 10.44
CA MET A 105 -6.26 0.96 10.42
C MET A 105 -7.47 0.03 10.38
N SER A 106 -8.60 0.44 10.98
CA SER A 106 -9.83 -0.37 10.91
C SER A 106 -10.45 -0.34 9.50
N VAL A 107 -10.38 0.80 8.82
CA VAL A 107 -10.80 0.91 7.41
C VAL A 107 -9.89 0.08 6.51
N LEU A 108 -8.57 0.18 6.69
CA LEU A 108 -7.61 -0.64 5.93
C LEU A 108 -7.83 -2.13 6.16
N ALA A 109 -8.09 -2.52 7.42
CA ALA A 109 -8.46 -3.89 7.79
C ALA A 109 -9.66 -4.37 6.97
N PHE A 110 -10.77 -3.62 7.02
CA PHE A 110 -11.99 -3.93 6.28
C PHE A 110 -11.73 -4.07 4.77
N LEU A 111 -11.07 -3.10 4.17
CA LEU A 111 -10.81 -3.07 2.72
C LEU A 111 -10.03 -4.31 2.22
N ASN A 112 -9.21 -4.92 3.07
CA ASN A 112 -8.43 -6.13 2.73
C ASN A 112 -9.14 -7.46 3.05
N THR A 113 -10.41 -7.43 3.52
CA THR A 113 -11.17 -8.65 3.84
C THR A 113 -11.91 -9.25 2.65
N LYS A 114 -12.30 -10.51 2.79
CA LYS A 114 -13.19 -11.20 1.83
C LYS A 114 -14.57 -10.56 1.73
N VAL A 115 -15.08 -10.00 2.83
CA VAL A 115 -16.38 -9.30 2.88
C VAL A 115 -16.33 -8.07 1.97
N SER A 116 -15.35 -7.20 2.16
CA SER A 116 -15.14 -6.03 1.32
C SER A 116 -14.98 -6.39 -0.16
N LYS A 117 -14.16 -7.40 -0.44
CA LYS A 117 -13.93 -7.93 -1.78
C LYS A 117 -15.24 -8.40 -2.44
N TYR A 118 -16.05 -9.16 -1.73
CA TYR A 118 -17.33 -9.65 -2.25
C TYR A 118 -18.27 -8.51 -2.60
N ILE A 119 -18.42 -7.54 -1.68
CA ILE A 119 -19.27 -6.37 -1.89
C ILE A 119 -18.73 -5.50 -3.03
N SER A 120 -17.41 -5.33 -3.12
CA SER A 120 -16.76 -4.57 -4.20
C SER A 120 -17.10 -5.12 -5.59
N LYS A 121 -17.12 -6.45 -5.76
CA LYS A 121 -17.50 -7.11 -7.03
C LYS A 121 -18.98 -6.90 -7.41
N ILE A 122 -19.84 -6.71 -6.41
CA ILE A 122 -21.25 -6.37 -6.66
C ILE A 122 -21.38 -4.90 -7.11
N ILE A 123 -20.61 -4.01 -6.47
CA ILE A 123 -20.64 -2.56 -6.78
C ILE A 123 -20.01 -2.28 -8.14
N ASN A 124 -18.88 -2.89 -8.41
CA ASN A 124 -18.11 -2.72 -9.65
C ASN A 124 -17.49 -4.06 -10.09
N PRO A 125 -18.06 -4.75 -11.06
CA PRO A 125 -17.54 -6.02 -11.58
C PRO A 125 -16.38 -5.84 -12.58
N THR A 126 -15.94 -4.61 -12.85
CA THR A 126 -14.86 -4.34 -13.80
C THR A 126 -13.48 -4.47 -13.18
N LEU A 127 -12.43 -4.48 -14.02
CA LEU A 127 -11.04 -4.55 -13.56
C LEU A 127 -10.51 -3.23 -13.01
N ASN A 128 -11.24 -2.12 -13.21
CA ASN A 128 -10.81 -0.80 -12.79
C ASN A 128 -11.59 -0.35 -11.55
N GLN A 129 -10.89 -0.31 -10.40
CA GLN A 129 -11.43 0.16 -9.12
C GLN A 129 -11.07 1.63 -8.91
N ASN A 130 -12.06 2.51 -8.98
CA ASN A 130 -11.85 3.94 -8.74
C ASN A 130 -12.24 4.36 -7.31
N VAL A 131 -11.94 5.62 -6.95
CA VAL A 131 -12.22 6.16 -5.61
C VAL A 131 -13.70 6.06 -5.25
N ASN A 132 -14.61 6.39 -6.20
CA ASN A 132 -16.05 6.36 -5.93
C ASN A 132 -16.56 4.95 -5.62
N ASP A 133 -16.01 3.92 -6.26
CA ASP A 133 -16.37 2.53 -5.98
C ASP A 133 -15.96 2.14 -4.56
N THR A 134 -14.76 2.53 -4.14
CA THR A 134 -14.26 2.28 -2.78
C THR A 134 -15.06 3.06 -1.73
N LEU A 135 -15.44 4.31 -2.00
CA LEU A 135 -16.26 5.12 -1.08
C LEU A 135 -17.71 4.61 -0.93
N ARG A 136 -18.19 3.78 -1.85
CA ARG A 136 -19.52 3.14 -1.76
C ARG A 136 -19.54 1.87 -0.92
N LEU A 137 -18.37 1.36 -0.54
CA LEU A 137 -18.29 0.18 0.34
C LEU A 137 -18.91 0.51 1.70
N PRO A 138 -19.86 -0.28 2.20
CA PRO A 138 -20.55 -0.01 3.46
C PRO A 138 -19.63 -0.38 4.63
N TYR A 139 -18.87 0.56 5.15
CA TYR A 139 -18.03 0.37 6.32
C TYR A 139 -18.84 0.59 7.61
N TYR A 140 -18.91 -0.43 8.46
CA TYR A 140 -19.59 -0.37 9.74
C TYR A 140 -18.61 -0.28 10.91
N GLY A 141 -18.30 0.95 11.29
CA GLY A 141 -17.72 1.29 12.58
C GLY A 141 -16.27 0.85 12.80
N PHE A 142 -15.71 1.46 13.83
CA PHE A 142 -14.37 1.19 14.31
C PHE A 142 -14.30 -0.13 15.11
N SER A 143 -13.25 -0.93 14.85
CA SER A 143 -12.91 -2.11 15.63
C SER A 143 -11.45 -2.03 16.06
N GLU A 144 -11.20 -1.85 17.36
CA GLU A 144 -9.84 -1.83 17.92
C GLU A 144 -9.09 -3.13 17.64
N LYS A 145 -9.77 -4.27 17.73
CA LYS A 145 -9.20 -5.58 17.42
C LYS A 145 -8.75 -5.67 15.97
N ALA A 146 -9.58 -5.18 15.01
CA ALA A 146 -9.23 -5.14 13.60
C ALA A 146 -8.07 -4.18 13.35
N SER A 147 -8.06 -3.01 14.00
CA SER A 147 -6.95 -2.05 13.90
C SER A 147 -5.62 -2.64 14.36
N ASN A 148 -5.62 -3.34 15.49
CA ASN A 148 -4.44 -4.00 16.02
C ASN A 148 -3.93 -5.13 15.10
N CYS A 149 -4.85 -5.92 14.50
CA CYS A 149 -4.47 -6.92 13.50
C CYS A 149 -3.88 -6.27 12.24
N ALA A 150 -4.48 -5.20 11.72
CA ALA A 150 -3.98 -4.47 10.56
C ALA A 150 -2.57 -3.90 10.81
N SER A 151 -2.33 -3.31 11.98
CA SER A 151 -1.02 -2.80 12.36
C SER A 151 0.05 -3.88 12.34
N LYS A 152 -0.25 -5.07 12.85
CA LYS A 152 0.66 -6.24 12.77
C LYS A 152 0.90 -6.69 11.33
N CYS A 153 -0.14 -6.69 10.48
CA CYS A 153 0.00 -7.02 9.06
C CYS A 153 0.92 -6.03 8.34
N ILE A 154 0.81 -4.74 8.65
CA ILE A 154 1.68 -3.69 8.11
C ILE A 154 3.12 -3.91 8.55
N GLU A 155 3.35 -4.15 9.82
CA GLU A 155 4.69 -4.40 10.38
C GLU A 155 5.37 -5.60 9.70
N ILE A 156 4.66 -6.73 9.59
CA ILE A 156 5.16 -7.92 8.91
C ILE A 156 5.48 -7.63 7.44
N SER A 157 4.57 -6.93 6.74
CA SER A 157 4.75 -6.60 5.32
C SER A 157 5.89 -5.59 5.10
N LYS A 158 6.12 -4.68 6.07
CA LYS A 158 7.26 -3.75 6.03
C LYS A 158 8.58 -4.49 6.20
N ILE A 159 8.69 -5.38 7.18
CA ILE A 159 9.90 -6.20 7.39
C ILE A 159 10.23 -7.02 6.14
N ASP A 160 9.21 -7.61 5.50
CA ASP A 160 9.38 -8.34 4.25
C ASP A 160 9.86 -7.43 3.12
N TRP A 161 9.22 -6.29 2.92
CA TRP A 161 9.59 -5.31 1.89
C TRP A 161 11.01 -4.79 2.07
N ASP A 162 11.40 -4.44 3.30
CA ASP A 162 12.72 -3.89 3.63
C ASP A 162 13.85 -4.94 3.60
N SER A 163 13.50 -6.21 3.41
CA SER A 163 14.49 -7.29 3.21
C SER A 163 15.09 -7.30 1.79
N PHE A 164 14.59 -6.48 0.88
CA PHE A 164 15.01 -6.44 -0.53
C PHE A 164 15.54 -5.06 -0.93
N GLU A 165 16.51 -5.03 -1.83
CA GLU A 165 17.20 -3.84 -2.32
C GLU A 165 16.29 -2.82 -3.03
N THR A 166 15.08 -3.22 -3.40
CA THR A 166 14.06 -2.33 -3.95
C THR A 166 13.43 -1.40 -2.92
N SER A 167 13.60 -1.71 -1.62
CA SER A 167 13.23 -0.78 -0.54
C SER A 167 14.34 0.24 -0.31
N TRP A 168 13.99 1.52 -0.19
CA TRP A 168 14.94 2.55 0.25
C TRP A 168 15.30 2.49 1.75
N ASP A 169 14.55 1.70 2.55
CA ASP A 169 14.89 1.37 3.94
C ASP A 169 15.76 0.11 4.05
N PHE A 170 16.13 -0.52 2.92
CA PHE A 170 17.02 -1.67 2.89
C PHE A 170 18.37 -1.35 3.53
N GLN A 171 18.81 -2.18 4.46
CA GLN A 171 20.09 -2.02 5.16
C GLN A 171 21.13 -3.05 4.70
N HIS A 172 20.73 -4.31 4.68
CA HIS A 172 21.57 -5.42 4.24
C HIS A 172 20.70 -6.65 3.95
N HIS A 173 21.19 -7.49 3.05
CA HIS A 173 20.50 -8.73 2.73
C HIS A 173 20.43 -9.67 3.93
N PRO A 174 19.29 -10.32 4.23
CA PRO A 174 19.12 -11.20 5.40
C PRO A 174 20.12 -12.38 5.50
N LEU A 175 20.75 -12.78 4.39
CA LEU A 175 21.84 -13.76 4.42
C LEU A 175 23.14 -13.22 5.00
N LEU A 176 23.31 -11.89 5.10
CA LEU A 176 24.49 -11.26 5.68
C LEU A 176 24.32 -11.14 7.20
N ARG A 177 24.43 -12.27 7.89
CA ARG A 177 24.32 -12.38 9.35
C ARG A 177 25.52 -13.10 9.95
N LYS A 178 25.72 -12.94 11.28
CA LYS A 178 26.85 -13.53 11.98
C LYS A 178 26.61 -15.00 12.30
N VAL A 179 26.69 -15.85 11.28
CA VAL A 179 26.63 -17.32 11.38
C VAL A 179 27.78 -17.93 10.59
N PRO A 180 28.22 -19.18 10.92
CA PRO A 180 29.39 -19.80 10.29
C PRO A 180 29.29 -20.01 8.80
N THR A 181 28.08 -20.28 8.27
CA THR A 181 27.88 -20.64 6.86
C THR A 181 26.68 -19.94 6.24
N ILE A 182 26.69 -19.78 4.92
CA ILE A 182 25.52 -19.26 4.16
C ILE A 182 24.34 -20.22 4.28
N ALA A 183 24.55 -21.52 4.39
CA ALA A 183 23.49 -22.50 4.58
C ALA A 183 22.72 -22.22 5.88
N GLU A 184 23.44 -22.03 7.00
CA GLU A 184 22.80 -21.67 8.27
C GLU A 184 22.08 -20.30 8.21
N ALA A 185 22.64 -19.32 7.49
CA ALA A 185 21.99 -18.04 7.27
C ALA A 185 20.69 -18.21 6.50
N PHE A 186 20.68 -19.06 5.47
CA PHE A 186 19.50 -19.36 4.66
C PHE A 186 18.42 -20.08 5.49
N ASP A 187 18.78 -21.11 6.25
CA ASP A 187 17.84 -21.88 7.06
C ASP A 187 17.15 -20.99 8.12
N GLN A 188 17.92 -20.07 8.74
CA GLN A 188 17.36 -19.09 9.66
C GLN A 188 16.42 -18.12 8.95
N TRP A 189 16.82 -17.57 7.80
CA TRP A 189 16.00 -16.65 7.04
C TRP A 189 14.72 -17.32 6.50
N GLN A 190 14.82 -18.55 6.03
CA GLN A 190 13.65 -19.33 5.62
C GLN A 190 12.67 -19.51 6.78
N THR A 191 13.15 -19.86 7.96
CA THR A 191 12.31 -19.97 9.16
C THR A 191 11.61 -18.66 9.49
N GLU A 192 12.33 -17.54 9.46
CA GLU A 192 11.77 -16.21 9.70
C GLU A 192 10.70 -15.84 8.66
N CYS A 193 10.91 -16.18 7.38
CA CYS A 193 9.92 -15.96 6.31
C CYS A 193 8.67 -16.81 6.53
N ASP A 194 8.84 -18.10 6.87
CA ASP A 194 7.73 -19.01 7.15
C ASP A 194 6.91 -18.54 8.35
N ASP A 195 7.56 -18.07 9.41
CA ASP A 195 6.88 -17.56 10.61
C ASP A 195 6.12 -16.27 10.31
N ARG A 196 6.71 -15.33 9.55
CA ARG A 196 6.03 -14.13 9.08
C ARG A 196 4.81 -14.48 8.23
N PHE A 197 4.94 -15.42 7.29
CA PHE A 197 3.84 -15.86 6.45
C PHE A 197 2.70 -16.45 7.28
N ARG A 198 3.01 -17.37 8.23
CA ARG A 198 2.00 -17.96 9.11
C ARG A 198 1.29 -16.92 9.96
N GLN A 199 2.05 -15.96 10.51
CA GLN A 199 1.48 -14.90 11.33
C GLN A 199 0.61 -13.95 10.48
N LEU A 200 1.06 -13.55 9.29
CA LEU A 200 0.27 -12.71 8.38
C LEU A 200 -1.03 -13.40 7.99
N LYS A 201 -0.96 -14.68 7.60
CA LYS A 201 -2.12 -15.51 7.29
C LYS A 201 -3.10 -15.58 8.46
N ALA A 202 -2.62 -15.87 9.67
CA ALA A 202 -3.46 -15.94 10.87
C ALA A 202 -4.15 -14.59 11.17
N ASN A 203 -3.44 -13.47 11.01
CA ASN A 203 -4.01 -12.14 11.17
C ASN A 203 -5.09 -11.85 10.12
N GLU A 204 -4.85 -12.18 8.85
CA GLU A 204 -5.85 -11.99 7.77
C GLU A 204 -7.09 -12.89 7.96
N GLU A 205 -6.92 -14.12 8.43
CA GLU A 205 -8.02 -15.01 8.76
C GLU A 205 -8.84 -14.46 9.94
N GLU A 206 -8.19 -13.91 10.95
CA GLU A 206 -8.86 -13.26 12.07
C GLU A 206 -9.62 -12.01 11.64
N LEU A 207 -9.04 -11.18 10.77
CA LEU A 207 -9.74 -10.04 10.18
C LEU A 207 -10.99 -10.46 9.41
N ASN A 208 -10.92 -11.55 8.64
CA ASN A 208 -12.11 -12.08 7.96
C ASN A 208 -13.19 -12.51 8.95
N ARG A 209 -12.83 -13.19 10.06
CA ARG A 209 -13.80 -13.58 11.12
C ARG A 209 -14.46 -12.36 11.76
N ILE A 210 -13.65 -11.36 12.14
CA ILE A 210 -14.16 -10.11 12.73
C ILE A 210 -15.21 -9.45 11.83
N PHE A 211 -14.92 -9.33 10.54
CA PHE A 211 -15.84 -8.63 9.63
C PHE A 211 -17.01 -9.52 9.16
N ILE A 212 -16.87 -10.84 9.12
CA ILE A 212 -18.02 -11.76 8.94
C ILE A 212 -19.02 -11.58 10.09
N ASP A 213 -18.52 -11.56 11.34
CA ASP A 213 -19.35 -11.35 12.55
C ASP A 213 -20.01 -9.95 12.52
N ILE A 214 -19.25 -8.87 12.29
CA ILE A 214 -19.79 -7.50 12.22
C ILE A 214 -20.90 -7.36 11.18
N TYR A 215 -20.82 -8.08 10.06
CA TYR A 215 -21.82 -8.04 9.00
C TYR A 215 -22.91 -9.10 9.13
N GLY A 216 -22.87 -9.92 10.17
CA GLY A 216 -23.87 -10.99 10.39
C GLY A 216 -23.92 -12.01 9.26
N LEU A 217 -22.74 -12.39 8.73
CA LEU A 217 -22.59 -13.33 7.63
C LEU A 217 -22.13 -14.72 8.11
N GLU A 218 -22.38 -15.04 9.36
CA GLU A 218 -22.19 -16.38 9.93
C GLU A 218 -23.36 -17.27 9.53
N ASP A 219 -23.10 -18.41 8.87
CA ASP A 219 -24.05 -19.50 8.64
C ASP A 219 -23.76 -20.68 9.58
#